data_1c79a6c63cbe74bcd3a805efd6445f3e
#
_entry.id   1c79a6c63cbe74bcd3a805efd6445f3e
#
_cell.length_a   1.000
_cell.length_b   1.000
_cell.length_c   1.000
_cell.angle_alpha   90.00
_cell.angle_beta   90.00
_cell.angle_gamma   90.00
#
_symmetry.space_group_name_H-M   'P 1'
#
loop_
_entity.id
_entity.type
_entity.pdbx_description
1 polymer ?
#
loop_
_entity_poly.entity_id
_entity_poly.type
_entity_poly.pdbx_seq_one_letter_code
_entity_poly.pdbx_strand_id
1 'polypeptide(L)'
;MAVTKIHPIKSTLKQALAYVLEGKKTNEGILVSSYACSPETADIEFSFTLSHCMQKGNNLAFHLIQSFKPGEIDPETAHKIGGELAVDLLKGNYEYVLCTHVDKGHIHNHIVFCAANFNDYRKFVSNRKSYHHIRKISDRLCEVNGLSIIDPVRDRGKSYKEYITDLDGTSWKSQIGRAHV
;
A
#
# COMPACT_ATOMS: atom_id res chain seq x y z
N MET A 1 -11.80 -6.94 -2.86
CA MET A 1 -11.18 -6.99 -1.51
C MET A 1 -9.75 -6.51 -1.58
N ALA A 2 -9.33 -5.64 -0.67
CA ALA A 2 -7.94 -5.21 -0.62
C ALA A 2 -7.26 -5.67 0.67
N VAL A 3 -5.96 -5.96 0.56
CA VAL A 3 -5.08 -6.26 1.69
C VAL A 3 -4.00 -5.20 1.76
N THR A 4 -3.76 -4.66 2.95
CA THR A 4 -2.75 -3.62 3.17
C THR A 4 -1.55 -4.16 3.94
N LYS A 5 -0.35 -3.75 3.53
CA LYS A 5 0.92 -3.99 4.24
C LYS A 5 1.74 -2.71 4.23
N ILE A 6 2.43 -2.43 5.32
CA ILE A 6 3.34 -1.29 5.40
C ILE A 6 4.70 -1.74 5.95
N HIS A 7 5.77 -1.29 5.30
CA HIS A 7 7.16 -1.60 5.63
C HIS A 7 8.00 -0.34 5.74
N PRO A 8 8.87 -0.21 6.74
CA PRO A 8 9.82 0.90 6.79
C PRO A 8 10.97 0.68 5.78
N ILE A 9 11.38 1.76 5.10
CA ILE A 9 12.57 1.82 4.26
C ILE A 9 13.66 2.54 5.06
N LYS A 10 14.81 1.88 5.27
CA LYS A 10 15.89 2.39 6.13
C LYS A 10 17.19 2.74 5.39
N SER A 11 17.45 2.15 4.23
CA SER A 11 18.73 2.32 3.51
C SER A 11 18.60 2.31 1.99
N THR A 12 17.54 1.78 1.43
CA THR A 12 17.39 1.50 -0.01
C THR A 12 16.30 2.34 -0.67
N LEU A 13 16.15 3.62 -0.26
CA LEU A 13 15.06 4.49 -0.73
C LEU A 13 15.06 4.64 -2.26
N LYS A 14 16.23 5.00 -2.84
CA LYS A 14 16.36 5.16 -4.30
C LYS A 14 16.01 3.90 -5.06
N GLN A 15 16.46 2.73 -4.57
CA GLN A 15 16.14 1.44 -5.20
C GLN A 15 14.66 1.08 -5.06
N ALA A 16 14.04 1.38 -3.91
CA ALA A 16 12.62 1.17 -3.70
C ALA A 16 11.76 2.04 -4.63
N LEU A 17 12.11 3.32 -4.80
CA LEU A 17 11.45 4.23 -5.74
C LEU A 17 11.65 3.76 -7.19
N ALA A 18 12.87 3.41 -7.59
CA ALA A 18 13.14 2.87 -8.92
C ALA A 18 12.32 1.61 -9.23
N TYR A 19 12.17 0.71 -8.24
CA TYR A 19 11.37 -0.50 -8.38
C TYR A 19 9.88 -0.22 -8.59
N VAL A 20 9.30 0.73 -7.83
CA VAL A 20 7.87 1.03 -7.95
C VAL A 20 7.56 1.87 -9.19
N LEU A 21 8.54 2.64 -9.69
CA LEU A 21 8.43 3.46 -10.91
C LEU A 21 8.72 2.69 -12.19
N GLU A 22 9.04 1.39 -12.13
CA GLU A 22 9.38 0.60 -13.32
C GLU A 22 8.24 0.60 -14.34
N GLY A 23 8.46 1.21 -15.51
CA GLY A 23 7.44 1.50 -16.50
C GLY A 23 6.64 0.28 -17.00
N LYS A 24 7.28 -0.89 -17.12
CA LYS A 24 6.60 -2.15 -17.48
C LYS A 24 5.53 -2.59 -16.48
N LYS A 25 5.64 -2.16 -15.22
CA LYS A 25 4.70 -2.51 -14.14
C LYS A 25 3.57 -1.49 -14.00
N THR A 26 3.81 -0.24 -14.41
CA THR A 26 2.91 0.90 -14.23
C THR A 26 2.21 1.34 -15.50
N ASN A 27 2.03 0.43 -16.47
CA ASN A 27 1.45 0.75 -17.78
C ASN A 27 2.17 1.96 -18.43
N GLU A 28 3.51 1.86 -18.54
CA GLU A 28 4.40 2.88 -19.09
C GLU A 28 4.32 4.26 -18.42
N GLY A 29 4.05 4.26 -17.10
CA GLY A 29 4.02 5.46 -16.27
C GLY A 29 2.67 6.18 -16.19
N ILE A 30 1.64 5.71 -16.91
CA ILE A 30 0.29 6.30 -16.83
C ILE A 30 -0.30 6.18 -15.42
N LEU A 31 0.01 5.11 -14.71
CA LEU A 31 -0.50 4.85 -13.36
C LEU A 31 0.51 5.27 -12.26
N VAL A 32 1.06 6.47 -12.40
CA VAL A 32 1.96 7.09 -11.43
C VAL A 32 1.41 8.46 -11.04
N SER A 33 1.36 8.72 -9.74
CA SER A 33 1.00 10.02 -9.16
C SER A 33 1.95 10.37 -8.03
N SER A 34 2.11 11.65 -7.74
CA SER A 34 2.89 12.12 -6.60
C SER A 34 2.23 13.31 -5.92
N TYR A 35 2.64 13.59 -4.71
CA TYR A 35 2.21 14.74 -3.95
C TYR A 35 3.40 15.39 -3.23
N ALA A 36 3.55 16.69 -3.40
CA ALA A 36 4.62 17.53 -2.84
C ALA A 36 6.05 17.07 -3.19
N CYS A 37 6.20 16.22 -4.23
CA CYS A 37 7.49 15.80 -4.78
C CYS A 37 7.33 15.39 -6.25
N SER A 38 8.45 15.31 -6.98
CA SER A 38 8.49 14.70 -8.31
C SER A 38 8.89 13.21 -8.20
N PRO A 39 8.26 12.30 -8.94
CA PRO A 39 8.60 10.88 -8.87
C PRO A 39 10.09 10.59 -9.12
N GLU A 40 10.72 11.35 -10.04
CA GLU A 40 12.10 11.18 -10.47
C GLU A 40 13.13 11.64 -9.42
N THR A 41 12.75 12.59 -8.56
CA THR A 41 13.63 13.24 -7.57
C THR A 41 13.18 13.02 -6.13
N ALA A 42 12.16 12.17 -5.92
CA ALA A 42 11.57 11.93 -4.60
C ALA A 42 12.59 11.48 -3.53
N ASP A 43 13.63 10.74 -3.91
CA ASP A 43 14.70 10.34 -2.98
C ASP A 43 15.50 11.53 -2.45
N ILE A 44 15.73 12.55 -3.27
CA ILE A 44 16.42 13.79 -2.90
C ILE A 44 15.49 14.66 -2.04
N GLU A 45 14.22 14.83 -2.46
CA GLU A 45 13.23 15.64 -1.76
C GLU A 45 12.91 15.09 -0.38
N PHE A 46 12.72 13.77 -0.25
CA PHE A 46 12.58 13.11 1.06
C PHE A 46 13.81 13.30 1.95
N SER A 47 15.03 13.24 1.35
CA SER A 47 16.26 13.45 2.10
C SER A 47 16.36 14.89 2.61
N PHE A 48 15.89 15.87 1.83
CA PHE A 48 15.81 17.26 2.26
C PHE A 48 14.86 17.43 3.47
N THR A 49 13.63 16.91 3.39
CA THR A 49 12.67 16.94 4.50
C THR A 49 13.22 16.23 5.75
N LEU A 50 13.86 15.07 5.57
CA LEU A 50 14.48 14.32 6.66
C LEU A 50 15.64 15.06 7.32
N SER A 51 16.38 15.89 6.58
CA SER A 51 17.50 16.69 7.14
C SER A 51 17.05 17.69 8.19
N HIS A 52 15.80 18.12 8.15
CA HIS A 52 15.18 19.02 9.14
C HIS A 52 14.56 18.26 10.33
N CYS A 53 14.51 16.93 10.27
CA CYS A 53 13.88 16.12 11.31
C CYS A 53 14.81 15.93 12.50
N MET A 54 14.45 16.47 13.65
CA MET A 54 15.22 16.35 14.90
C MET A 54 14.97 15.04 15.65
N GLN A 55 13.96 14.26 15.26
CA GLN A 55 13.65 13.00 15.92
C GLN A 55 14.60 11.87 15.53
N LYS A 56 15.03 11.11 16.55
CA LYS A 56 15.86 9.91 16.35
C LYS A 56 15.13 8.82 15.56
N GLY A 57 15.89 8.00 14.86
CA GLY A 57 15.41 6.84 14.10
C GLY A 57 15.93 6.85 12.66
N ASN A 58 16.06 5.68 12.08
CA ASN A 58 16.69 5.45 10.78
C ASN A 58 15.70 5.20 9.63
N ASN A 59 14.40 5.37 9.84
CA ASN A 59 13.44 5.25 8.76
C ASN A 59 13.56 6.46 7.84
N LEU A 60 13.77 6.21 6.55
CA LEU A 60 13.81 7.22 5.48
C LEU A 60 12.42 7.43 4.87
N ALA A 61 11.70 6.34 4.68
CA ALA A 61 10.36 6.34 4.11
C ALA A 61 9.57 5.14 4.63
N PHE A 62 8.29 5.08 4.27
CA PHE A 62 7.44 3.90 4.42
C PHE A 62 6.89 3.49 3.06
N HIS A 63 6.84 2.19 2.83
CA HIS A 63 6.25 1.58 1.66
C HIS A 63 4.94 0.91 2.07
N LEU A 64 3.83 1.52 1.73
CA LEU A 64 2.48 1.00 1.90
C LEU A 64 2.05 0.31 0.60
N ILE A 65 1.62 -0.94 0.71
CA ILE A 65 1.10 -1.75 -0.40
C ILE A 65 -0.38 -2.01 -0.14
N GLN A 66 -1.21 -1.79 -1.16
CA GLN A 66 -2.62 -2.15 -1.17
C GLN A 66 -2.87 -3.09 -2.35
N SER A 67 -3.15 -4.36 -2.07
CA SER A 67 -3.33 -5.40 -3.10
C SER A 67 -4.79 -5.78 -3.21
N PHE A 68 -5.33 -5.82 -4.44
CA PHE A 68 -6.72 -6.17 -4.72
C PHE A 68 -6.87 -7.63 -5.14
N LYS A 69 -8.06 -8.17 -4.99
CA LYS A 69 -8.40 -9.51 -5.47
C LYS A 69 -8.36 -9.53 -7.00
N PRO A 70 -7.77 -10.56 -7.62
CA PRO A 70 -7.75 -10.70 -9.08
C PRO A 70 -9.12 -10.58 -9.73
N GLY A 71 -9.22 -9.79 -10.80
CA GLY A 71 -10.45 -9.60 -11.58
C GLY A 71 -11.56 -8.78 -10.91
N GLU A 72 -11.32 -8.19 -9.74
CA GLU A 72 -12.33 -7.42 -8.99
C GLU A 72 -12.31 -5.92 -9.33
N ILE A 73 -11.24 -5.41 -9.88
CA ILE A 73 -11.04 -3.97 -10.12
C ILE A 73 -10.19 -3.75 -11.37
N ASP A 74 -10.44 -2.65 -12.07
CA ASP A 74 -9.59 -2.14 -13.14
C ASP A 74 -8.43 -1.29 -12.60
N PRO A 75 -7.34 -1.09 -13.39
CA PRO A 75 -6.16 -0.36 -12.95
C PRO A 75 -6.41 1.10 -12.57
N GLU A 76 -7.24 1.79 -13.33
CA GLU A 76 -7.55 3.21 -13.14
C GLU A 76 -8.32 3.43 -11.84
N THR A 77 -9.34 2.61 -11.58
CA THR A 77 -10.11 2.64 -10.32
C THR A 77 -9.21 2.27 -9.14
N ALA A 78 -8.33 1.28 -9.30
CA ALA A 78 -7.37 0.92 -8.25
C ALA A 78 -6.41 2.07 -7.92
N HIS A 79 -5.91 2.78 -8.94
CA HIS A 79 -5.05 3.96 -8.77
C HIS A 79 -5.77 5.09 -8.03
N LYS A 80 -7.02 5.37 -8.41
CA LYS A 80 -7.88 6.35 -7.72
C LYS A 80 -8.05 6.00 -6.25
N ILE A 81 -8.40 4.76 -5.93
CA ILE A 81 -8.53 4.28 -4.54
C ILE A 81 -7.21 4.42 -3.76
N GLY A 82 -6.07 4.14 -4.41
CA GLY A 82 -4.74 4.35 -3.83
C GLY A 82 -4.47 5.81 -3.50
N GLY A 83 -4.87 6.73 -4.38
CA GLY A 83 -4.78 8.18 -4.15
C GLY A 83 -5.65 8.64 -2.98
N GLU A 84 -6.90 8.18 -2.91
CA GLU A 84 -7.82 8.47 -1.80
C GLU A 84 -7.28 7.91 -0.47
N LEU A 85 -6.68 6.70 -0.48
CA LEU A 85 -6.01 6.12 0.68
C LEU A 85 -4.83 6.99 1.15
N ALA A 86 -4.00 7.47 0.22
CA ALA A 86 -2.88 8.35 0.54
C ALA A 86 -3.36 9.66 1.16
N VAL A 87 -4.37 10.31 0.57
CA VAL A 87 -4.96 11.56 1.07
C VAL A 87 -5.53 11.37 2.48
N ASP A 88 -6.31 10.33 2.70
CA ASP A 88 -6.94 10.07 4.00
C ASP A 88 -5.95 9.67 5.10
N LEU A 89 -4.89 8.96 4.74
CA LEU A 89 -3.86 8.55 5.69
C LEU A 89 -2.89 9.68 6.03
N LEU A 90 -2.38 10.37 5.00
CA LEU A 90 -1.27 11.31 5.11
C LEU A 90 -1.72 12.75 5.33
N LYS A 91 -3.01 13.05 5.10
CA LYS A 91 -3.65 14.35 5.38
C LYS A 91 -2.93 15.55 4.73
N GLY A 92 -2.26 15.34 3.60
CA GLY A 92 -1.50 16.39 2.91
C GLY A 92 -0.25 16.86 3.64
N ASN A 93 0.31 16.06 4.55
CA ASN A 93 1.46 16.44 5.37
C ASN A 93 2.76 15.73 5.00
N TYR A 94 2.71 14.75 4.10
CA TYR A 94 3.86 13.94 3.71
C TYR A 94 3.99 13.93 2.19
N GLU A 95 5.22 14.06 1.71
CA GLU A 95 5.56 13.78 0.32
C GLU A 95 5.33 12.29 0.04
N TYR A 96 4.74 11.97 -1.11
CA TYR A 96 4.59 10.57 -1.52
C TYR A 96 4.61 10.39 -3.03
N VAL A 97 4.96 9.17 -3.43
CA VAL A 97 4.80 8.64 -4.79
C VAL A 97 3.85 7.45 -4.72
N LEU A 98 2.82 7.47 -5.55
CA LEU A 98 1.86 6.38 -5.74
C LEU A 98 2.06 5.77 -7.13
N CYS A 99 2.23 4.44 -7.18
CA CYS A 99 2.29 3.68 -8.42
C CYS A 99 1.31 2.51 -8.34
N THR A 100 0.60 2.24 -9.43
CA THR A 100 -0.27 1.06 -9.55
C THR A 100 0.36 0.07 -10.50
N HIS A 101 0.65 -1.13 -10.01
CA HIS A 101 1.23 -2.24 -10.77
C HIS A 101 0.16 -3.20 -11.27
N VAL A 102 0.35 -3.67 -12.51
CA VAL A 102 -0.60 -4.54 -13.24
C VAL A 102 0.05 -5.85 -13.71
N ASP A 103 1.30 -6.12 -13.30
CA ASP A 103 2.18 -7.16 -13.88
C ASP A 103 1.98 -8.58 -13.32
N LYS A 104 1.28 -8.77 -12.20
CA LYS A 104 1.25 -10.05 -11.46
C LYS A 104 -0.12 -10.75 -11.42
N GLY A 105 -0.96 -10.53 -12.42
CA GLY A 105 -2.30 -11.13 -12.45
C GLY A 105 -3.26 -10.59 -11.38
N HIS A 106 -2.81 -9.68 -10.53
CA HIS A 106 -3.62 -8.91 -9.59
C HIS A 106 -3.08 -7.48 -9.52
N ILE A 107 -3.97 -6.53 -9.33
CA ILE A 107 -3.63 -5.11 -9.26
C ILE A 107 -3.22 -4.75 -7.84
N HIS A 108 -2.17 -3.95 -7.71
CA HIS A 108 -1.70 -3.48 -6.42
C HIS A 108 -1.11 -2.09 -6.49
N ASN A 109 -1.45 -1.27 -5.50
CA ASN A 109 -0.92 0.07 -5.31
C ASN A 109 0.32 0.01 -4.43
N HIS A 110 1.33 0.79 -4.79
CA HIS A 110 2.51 1.08 -3.99
C HIS A 110 2.52 2.55 -3.66
N ILE A 111 2.40 2.90 -2.38
CA ILE A 111 2.51 4.26 -1.87
C ILE A 111 3.81 4.34 -1.08
N VAL A 112 4.81 5.03 -1.63
CA VAL A 112 6.07 5.30 -0.94
C VAL A 112 6.02 6.73 -0.44
N PHE A 113 6.05 6.94 0.88
CA PHE A 113 5.96 8.27 1.47
C PHE A 113 7.11 8.55 2.43
N CYS A 114 7.51 9.83 2.52
CA CYS A 114 8.58 10.28 3.41
C CYS A 114 8.27 9.91 4.87
N ALA A 115 9.29 9.49 5.62
CA ALA A 115 9.11 9.16 7.04
C ALA A 115 8.89 10.40 7.93
N ALA A 116 9.19 11.60 7.44
CA ALA A 116 8.95 12.85 8.14
C ALA A 116 7.89 13.70 7.44
N ASN A 117 7.08 14.38 8.22
CA ASN A 117 6.13 15.39 7.79
C ASN A 117 6.87 16.66 7.36
N PHE A 118 6.57 17.22 6.20
CA PHE A 118 7.26 18.43 5.70
C PHE A 118 6.78 19.75 6.36
N ASN A 119 5.67 19.73 7.14
CA ASN A 119 5.17 20.92 7.83
C ASN A 119 5.80 21.10 9.22
N ASP A 120 5.99 20.02 9.98
CA ASP A 120 6.50 20.05 11.36
C ASP A 120 7.73 19.15 11.58
N TYR A 121 8.19 18.48 10.53
CA TYR A 121 9.35 17.57 10.51
C TYR A 121 9.27 16.42 11.52
N ARG A 122 8.05 16.07 11.99
CA ARG A 122 7.84 14.93 12.87
C ARG A 122 7.72 13.65 12.08
N LYS A 123 8.27 12.58 12.65
CA LYS A 123 8.21 11.25 12.02
C LYS A 123 6.84 10.62 12.14
N PHE A 124 6.45 9.92 11.07
CA PHE A 124 5.26 9.07 11.05
C PHE A 124 5.38 7.95 12.09
N VAL A 125 4.34 7.78 12.89
CA VAL A 125 4.27 6.75 13.93
C VAL A 125 3.71 5.47 13.35
N SER A 126 4.60 4.52 13.05
CA SER A 126 4.22 3.18 12.57
C SER A 126 4.12 2.21 13.75
N ASN A 127 2.91 1.83 14.11
CA ASN A 127 2.61 0.88 15.18
C ASN A 127 1.31 0.10 14.89
N ARG A 128 0.89 -0.77 15.81
CA ARG A 128 -0.33 -1.58 15.64
C ARG A 128 -1.58 -0.72 15.40
N LYS A 129 -1.69 0.45 16.04
CA LYS A 129 -2.84 1.35 15.84
C LYS A 129 -2.87 1.94 14.44
N SER A 130 -1.70 2.36 13.90
CA SER A 130 -1.60 2.88 12.53
C SER A 130 -1.93 1.79 11.50
N TYR A 131 -1.55 0.53 11.73
CA TYR A 131 -1.91 -0.59 10.84
C TYR A 131 -3.43 -0.80 10.79
N HIS A 132 -4.09 -0.79 11.95
CA HIS A 132 -5.55 -0.89 12.00
C HIS A 132 -6.23 0.31 11.34
N HIS A 133 -5.67 1.52 11.49
CA HIS A 133 -6.19 2.72 10.86
C HIS A 133 -6.10 2.67 9.34
N ILE A 134 -4.92 2.29 8.80
CA ILE A 134 -4.70 2.08 7.36
C ILE A 134 -5.72 1.07 6.80
N ARG A 135 -5.89 -0.06 7.48
CA ARG A 135 -6.84 -1.09 7.07
C ARG A 135 -8.27 -0.57 7.04
N LYS A 136 -8.71 0.15 8.08
CA LYS A 136 -10.07 0.73 8.12
C LYS A 136 -10.32 1.72 6.98
N ILE A 137 -9.33 2.56 6.64
CA ILE A 137 -9.46 3.47 5.49
C ILE A 137 -9.60 2.65 4.21
N SER A 138 -8.72 1.67 3.99
CA SER A 138 -8.76 0.82 2.81
C SER A 138 -10.06 0.03 2.67
N ASP A 139 -10.56 -0.57 3.75
CA ASP A 139 -11.83 -1.33 3.76
C ASP A 139 -13.00 -0.41 3.42
N ARG A 140 -13.09 0.77 4.04
CA ARG A 140 -14.12 1.78 3.72
C ARG A 140 -14.09 2.21 2.25
N LEU A 141 -12.90 2.46 1.70
CA LEU A 141 -12.76 2.83 0.28
C LEU A 141 -13.17 1.69 -0.64
N CYS A 142 -12.89 0.44 -0.28
CA CYS A 142 -13.37 -0.73 -1.00
C CYS A 142 -14.89 -0.81 -0.98
N GLU A 143 -15.53 -0.66 0.17
CA GLU A 143 -16.99 -0.69 0.31
C GLU A 143 -17.68 0.39 -0.54
N VAL A 144 -17.19 1.63 -0.48
CA VAL A 144 -17.74 2.77 -1.27
C VAL A 144 -17.64 2.50 -2.78
N ASN A 145 -16.62 1.76 -3.23
CA ASN A 145 -16.43 1.41 -4.64
C ASN A 145 -17.02 0.03 -5.00
N GLY A 146 -17.85 -0.57 -4.13
CA GLY A 146 -18.52 -1.85 -4.41
C GLY A 146 -17.60 -3.06 -4.40
N LEU A 147 -16.40 -2.95 -3.84
CA LEU A 147 -15.44 -4.04 -3.73
C LEU A 147 -15.67 -4.85 -2.46
N SER A 148 -15.30 -6.12 -2.49
CA SER A 148 -15.39 -6.98 -1.30
C SER A 148 -14.39 -6.56 -0.23
N ILE A 149 -14.73 -6.79 1.05
CA ILE A 149 -13.85 -6.59 2.21
C ILE A 149 -13.58 -7.92 2.90
N ILE A 150 -12.55 -7.96 3.76
CA ILE A 150 -12.27 -9.12 4.61
C ILE A 150 -13.23 -9.11 5.80
N ASP A 151 -14.04 -10.17 5.94
CA ASP A 151 -14.84 -10.38 7.14
C ASP A 151 -13.92 -10.80 8.31
N PRO A 152 -13.76 -9.96 9.36
CA PRO A 152 -12.86 -10.25 10.47
C PRO A 152 -13.33 -11.42 11.33
N VAL A 153 -14.59 -11.81 11.26
CA VAL A 153 -15.15 -12.97 11.99
C VAL A 153 -14.88 -14.25 11.22
N ARG A 154 -15.17 -14.25 9.90
CA ARG A 154 -15.01 -15.42 9.02
C ARG A 154 -13.55 -15.76 8.75
N ASP A 155 -12.71 -14.73 8.59
CA ASP A 155 -11.33 -14.87 8.12
C ASP A 155 -10.30 -14.74 9.26
N ARG A 156 -10.75 -14.89 10.50
CA ARG A 156 -9.90 -14.78 11.69
C ARG A 156 -8.82 -15.86 11.70
N GLY A 157 -7.58 -15.43 11.83
CA GLY A 157 -6.42 -16.34 11.95
C GLY A 157 -5.88 -16.87 10.61
N LYS A 158 -6.44 -16.44 9.47
CA LYS A 158 -5.91 -16.77 8.14
C LYS A 158 -4.80 -15.82 7.73
N SER A 159 -3.73 -16.36 7.13
CA SER A 159 -2.76 -15.55 6.39
C SER A 159 -3.37 -15.10 5.05
N TYR A 160 -2.82 -14.05 4.43
CA TYR A 160 -3.28 -13.60 3.11
C TYR A 160 -3.23 -14.72 2.06
N LYS A 161 -2.13 -15.49 2.03
CA LYS A 161 -1.98 -16.62 1.11
C LYS A 161 -3.05 -17.69 1.35
N GLU A 162 -3.31 -18.01 2.60
CA GLU A 162 -4.33 -18.96 3.02
C GLU A 162 -5.75 -18.48 2.68
N TYR A 163 -5.99 -17.18 2.84
CA TYR A 163 -7.26 -16.56 2.46
C TYR A 163 -7.52 -16.66 0.95
N ILE A 164 -6.53 -16.31 0.11
CA ILE A 164 -6.66 -16.40 -1.36
C ILE A 164 -6.85 -17.85 -1.81
N THR A 165 -6.04 -18.79 -1.31
CA THR A 165 -6.19 -20.21 -1.67
C THR A 165 -7.50 -20.82 -1.20
N ASP A 166 -8.10 -20.29 -0.13
CA ASP A 166 -9.40 -20.71 0.38
C ASP A 166 -10.55 -20.21 -0.52
N LEU A 167 -10.44 -18.98 -1.02
CA LEU A 167 -11.39 -18.41 -2.01
C LEU A 167 -11.37 -19.17 -3.32
N ASP A 168 -10.18 -19.53 -3.81
CA ASP A 168 -9.99 -20.29 -5.05
C ASP A 168 -10.30 -21.79 -4.89
N GLY A 169 -10.65 -22.24 -3.68
CA GLY A 169 -10.92 -23.64 -3.36
C GLY A 169 -9.69 -24.56 -3.42
N THR A 170 -8.49 -23.97 -3.52
CA THR A 170 -7.19 -24.68 -3.59
C THR A 170 -6.52 -24.84 -2.23
N SER A 171 -7.09 -24.26 -1.17
CA SER A 171 -6.57 -24.38 0.19
C SER A 171 -6.60 -25.85 0.66
N TRP A 172 -5.47 -26.33 1.20
CA TRP A 172 -5.38 -27.67 1.77
C TRP A 172 -6.40 -27.89 2.91
N LYS A 173 -6.76 -26.86 3.66
CA LYS A 173 -7.81 -26.92 4.70
C LYS A 173 -9.21 -27.09 4.10
N SER A 174 -9.51 -26.40 2.98
CA SER A 174 -10.79 -26.57 2.28
C SER A 174 -10.91 -27.94 1.62
N GLN A 175 -9.79 -28.54 1.18
CA GLN A 175 -9.74 -29.88 0.62
C GLN A 175 -9.98 -30.97 1.68
N ILE A 176 -9.41 -30.83 2.88
CA ILE A 176 -9.66 -31.77 3.99
C ILE A 176 -11.14 -31.73 4.41
N GLY A 177 -11.75 -30.55 4.50
CA GLY A 177 -13.17 -30.42 4.84
C GLY A 177 -14.13 -31.10 3.84
N ARG A 178 -13.75 -31.22 2.57
CA ARG A 178 -14.53 -31.92 1.52
C ARG A 178 -14.35 -33.47 1.56
N ALA A 179 -13.26 -33.95 2.15
CA ALA A 179 -13.00 -35.38 2.25
C ALA A 179 -13.74 -36.08 3.42
N HIS A 180 -14.42 -35.32 4.27
CA HIS A 180 -15.16 -35.81 5.43
C HIS A 180 -16.68 -35.65 5.35
N VAL A 181 -17.24 -35.40 4.13
CA VAL A 181 -18.68 -35.34 3.90
C VAL A 181 -19.13 -36.55 3.08
#